data_8a9bf4959796bc3db36affb176b168e7
#
_entry.id   8a9bf4959796bc3db36affb176b168e7
#
_cell.length_a   1.000
_cell.length_b   1.000
_cell.length_c   1.000
_cell.angle_alpha   90.00
_cell.angle_beta   90.00
_cell.angle_gamma   90.00
#
_symmetry.space_group_name_H-M   'P 1'
#
loop_
_entity.id
_entity.type
_entity.pdbx_description
1 polymer ?
#
loop_
_entity_poly.entity_id
_entity_poly.type
_entity_poly.pdbx_seq_one_letter_code
_entity_poly.pdbx_strand_id
1 'polypeptide(L)'
;MQFELTDIDKYIFPLVPGDRIFLRGVPGAGKTTFTQALIRYHLQDNNLTIVSPTYTYYQKYGENLYHFDLYRTTTIEDIMRIGADEILENPATICLIEWPDILEGMVHPTKIITITLQDEKRFFSIRDVKTEGLT
;
A
#
# COMPACT_ATOMS: atom_id res chain seq x y z
N MET A 1 -2.56 17.28 5.64
CA MET A 1 -4.02 17.57 5.55
C MET A 1 -4.75 16.74 6.58
N GLN A 2 -5.58 17.36 7.41
CA GLN A 2 -6.39 16.65 8.38
C GLN A 2 -7.58 15.98 7.70
N PHE A 3 -7.94 14.76 8.12
CA PHE A 3 -9.09 14.07 7.58
C PHE A 3 -9.72 13.14 8.62
N GLU A 4 -10.98 12.78 8.40
CA GLU A 4 -11.69 11.75 9.15
C GLU A 4 -11.74 10.48 8.31
N LEU A 5 -11.87 9.31 8.97
CA LEU A 5 -11.97 8.04 8.23
C LEU A 5 -13.20 8.01 7.31
N THR A 6 -14.24 8.77 7.65
CA THR A 6 -15.43 8.90 6.81
C THR A 6 -15.19 9.72 5.55
N ASP A 7 -14.09 10.47 5.49
CA ASP A 7 -13.73 11.31 4.34
C ASP A 7 -12.75 10.63 3.38
N ILE A 8 -12.41 9.39 3.64
CA ILE A 8 -11.41 8.65 2.86
C ILE A 8 -11.72 8.67 1.36
N ASP A 9 -13.00 8.56 0.99
CA ASP A 9 -13.41 8.53 -0.41
C ASP A 9 -12.97 9.77 -1.19
N LYS A 10 -12.73 10.89 -0.51
CA LYS A 10 -12.27 12.12 -1.14
C LYS A 10 -10.80 12.06 -1.57
N TYR A 11 -10.05 11.10 -1.05
CA TYR A 11 -8.61 11.00 -1.27
C TYR A 11 -8.22 9.79 -2.10
N ILE A 12 -9.21 9.01 -2.56
CA ILE A 12 -9.00 7.85 -3.40
C ILE A 12 -8.56 8.30 -4.79
N PHE A 13 -7.65 7.56 -5.38
CA PHE A 13 -7.14 7.85 -6.72
C PHE A 13 -7.08 6.56 -7.54
N PRO A 14 -7.05 6.65 -8.88
CA PRO A 14 -6.95 5.44 -9.71
C PRO A 14 -5.55 4.83 -9.63
N LEU A 15 -5.51 3.50 -9.68
CA LEU A 15 -4.28 2.72 -9.70
C LEU A 15 -4.03 2.22 -11.12
N VAL A 16 -2.75 2.18 -11.52
CA VAL A 16 -2.35 1.71 -12.84
C VAL A 16 -1.24 0.66 -12.70
N PRO A 17 -1.10 -0.26 -13.69
CA PRO A 17 0.00 -1.23 -13.65
C PRO A 17 1.35 -0.54 -13.46
N GLY A 18 2.17 -1.13 -12.63
CA GLY A 18 3.46 -0.55 -12.26
C GLY A 18 3.43 0.27 -11.00
N ASP A 19 2.25 0.64 -10.49
CA ASP A 19 2.16 1.40 -9.24
C ASP A 19 2.70 0.60 -8.06
N ARG A 20 3.51 1.30 -7.25
CA ARG A 20 4.05 0.80 -5.99
C ARG A 20 3.72 1.84 -4.94
N ILE A 21 2.66 1.59 -4.18
CA ILE A 21 2.15 2.56 -3.21
C ILE A 21 2.65 2.16 -1.83
N PHE A 22 3.50 2.97 -1.25
CA PHE A 22 3.98 2.78 0.12
C PHE A 22 3.03 3.46 1.08
N LEU A 23 2.55 2.72 2.08
CA LEU A 23 1.65 3.24 3.10
C LEU A 23 2.38 3.25 4.44
N ARG A 24 2.58 4.44 4.98
CA ARG A 24 3.28 4.68 6.24
C ARG A 24 2.32 5.22 7.28
N GLY A 25 2.51 4.83 8.51
CA GLY A 25 1.71 5.28 9.64
C GLY A 25 1.74 4.26 10.76
N VAL A 26 1.50 4.73 11.97
CA VAL A 26 1.46 3.83 13.14
C VAL A 26 0.21 2.97 13.10
N PRO A 27 0.18 1.83 13.83
CA PRO A 27 -1.04 1.03 13.96
C PRO A 27 -2.20 1.90 14.46
N GLY A 28 -3.38 1.71 13.88
CA GLY A 28 -4.56 2.50 14.23
C GLY A 28 -4.67 3.83 13.51
N ALA A 29 -3.69 4.21 12.69
CA ALA A 29 -3.75 5.48 11.97
C ALA A 29 -4.77 5.48 10.82
N GLY A 30 -5.15 4.30 10.32
CA GLY A 30 -6.11 4.19 9.23
C GLY A 30 -5.54 3.65 7.92
N LYS A 31 -4.30 3.13 7.93
CA LYS A 31 -3.67 2.56 6.73
C LYS A 31 -4.50 1.47 6.10
N THR A 32 -4.97 0.53 6.91
CA THR A 32 -5.75 -0.60 6.43
C THR A 32 -7.08 -0.13 5.86
N THR A 33 -7.76 0.80 6.53
CA THR A 33 -9.01 1.35 6.06
C THR A 33 -8.83 2.05 4.71
N PHE A 34 -7.77 2.82 4.57
CA PHE A 34 -7.47 3.51 3.32
C PHE A 34 -7.15 2.51 2.20
N THR A 35 -6.34 1.49 2.51
CA THR A 35 -5.98 0.45 1.55
C THR A 35 -7.20 -0.30 1.05
N GLN A 36 -8.11 -0.66 1.96
CA GLN A 36 -9.35 -1.35 1.59
C GLN A 36 -10.19 -0.49 0.66
N ALA A 37 -10.26 0.80 0.92
CA ALA A 37 -11.01 1.73 0.06
C ALA A 37 -10.40 1.81 -1.34
N LEU A 38 -9.06 1.85 -1.45
CA LEU A 38 -8.38 1.82 -2.73
C LEU A 38 -8.68 0.54 -3.51
N ILE A 39 -8.65 -0.60 -2.84
CA ILE A 39 -8.90 -1.89 -3.47
C ILE A 39 -10.33 -1.95 -4.00
N ARG A 40 -11.32 -1.57 -3.18
CA ARG A 40 -12.72 -1.56 -3.60
C ARG A 40 -12.96 -0.63 -4.77
N TYR A 41 -12.34 0.54 -4.74
CA TYR A 41 -12.46 1.51 -5.83
C TYR A 41 -11.86 0.95 -7.14
N HIS A 42 -10.66 0.36 -7.04
CA HIS A 42 -9.98 -0.18 -8.22
C HIS A 42 -10.78 -1.32 -8.87
N LEU A 43 -11.37 -2.19 -8.05
CA LEU A 43 -12.13 -3.34 -8.54
C LEU A 43 -13.60 -3.01 -8.78
N GLN A 44 -14.03 -1.78 -8.48
CA GLN A 44 -15.42 -1.33 -8.64
C GLN A 44 -16.40 -2.24 -7.89
N ASP A 45 -16.02 -2.64 -6.67
CA ASP A 45 -16.83 -3.53 -5.83
C ASP A 45 -16.81 -3.03 -4.39
N ASN A 46 -17.87 -2.27 -4.01
CA ASN A 46 -17.98 -1.70 -2.68
C ASN A 46 -18.29 -2.72 -1.60
N ASN A 47 -18.68 -3.93 -1.98
CA ASN A 47 -19.04 -4.99 -1.05
C ASN A 47 -17.95 -6.06 -0.93
N LEU A 48 -16.81 -5.86 -1.58
CA LEU A 48 -15.72 -6.83 -1.55
C LEU A 48 -15.23 -7.03 -0.13
N THR A 49 -15.13 -8.29 0.30
CA THR A 49 -14.53 -8.65 1.58
C THR A 49 -13.02 -8.62 1.44
N ILE A 50 -12.39 -7.82 2.27
CA ILE A 50 -10.93 -7.65 2.24
C ILE A 50 -10.36 -8.20 3.54
N VAL A 51 -9.41 -9.13 3.40
CA VAL A 51 -8.77 -9.79 4.53
C VAL A 51 -7.43 -9.15 4.79
N SER A 52 -7.07 -8.95 6.07
CA SER A 52 -5.75 -8.44 6.42
C SER A 52 -4.69 -9.49 6.05
N PRO A 53 -3.61 -9.11 5.33
CA PRO A 53 -2.57 -10.06 4.95
C PRO A 53 -1.48 -10.23 6.02
N THR A 54 -1.74 -9.87 7.28
CA THR A 54 -0.73 -9.86 8.34
C THR A 54 -0.02 -11.21 8.50
N TYR A 55 -0.75 -12.32 8.37
CA TYR A 55 -0.17 -13.65 8.53
C TYR A 55 0.28 -14.29 7.22
N THR A 56 -0.23 -13.81 6.09
CA THR A 56 0.10 -14.36 4.77
C THR A 56 1.08 -13.48 4.02
N TYR A 57 1.39 -12.30 4.57
CA TYR A 57 2.27 -11.27 4.03
C TYR A 57 1.71 -10.56 2.81
N TYR A 58 0.97 -11.21 1.94
CA TYR A 58 0.29 -10.54 0.84
C TYR A 58 -0.98 -11.28 0.45
N GLN A 59 -1.87 -10.54 -0.22
CA GLN A 59 -3.13 -11.05 -0.74
C GLN A 59 -3.34 -10.47 -2.12
N LYS A 60 -3.75 -11.30 -3.07
CA LYS A 60 -4.07 -10.88 -4.43
C LYS A 60 -5.54 -10.55 -4.57
N TYR A 61 -5.84 -9.48 -5.28
CA TYR A 61 -7.21 -9.06 -5.59
C TYR A 61 -7.32 -8.81 -7.09
N GLY A 62 -8.27 -9.48 -7.75
CA GLY A 62 -8.41 -9.37 -9.20
C GLY A 62 -7.25 -10.01 -9.93
N GLU A 63 -6.87 -9.45 -11.07
CA GLU A 63 -5.85 -10.04 -11.94
C GLU A 63 -4.43 -9.67 -11.54
N ASN A 64 -4.21 -8.44 -11.07
CA ASN A 64 -2.85 -7.93 -10.89
C ASN A 64 -2.65 -7.00 -9.69
N LEU A 65 -3.63 -6.88 -8.81
CA LEU A 65 -3.52 -6.04 -7.61
C LEU A 65 -3.12 -6.88 -6.42
N TYR A 66 -2.07 -6.44 -5.71
CA TYR A 66 -1.55 -7.13 -4.52
C TYR A 66 -1.48 -6.17 -3.36
N HIS A 67 -1.90 -6.64 -2.19
CA HIS A 67 -1.79 -5.91 -0.94
C HIS A 67 -0.78 -6.64 -0.04
N PHE A 68 0.28 -5.96 0.33
CA PHE A 68 1.35 -6.48 1.18
C PHE A 68 1.27 -5.85 2.57
N ASP A 69 1.48 -6.68 3.60
CA ASP A 69 1.72 -6.21 4.95
C ASP A 69 3.02 -6.85 5.43
N LEU A 70 4.08 -6.06 5.49
CA LEU A 70 5.42 -6.55 5.79
C LEU A 70 5.83 -6.28 7.24
N TYR A 71 4.88 -6.02 8.11
CA TYR A 71 5.15 -5.72 9.52
C TYR A 71 5.97 -6.82 10.20
N ARG A 72 5.72 -8.06 9.84
CA ARG A 72 6.39 -9.22 10.45
C ARG A 72 7.64 -9.68 9.71
N THR A 73 7.94 -9.09 8.56
CA THR A 73 9.17 -9.45 7.84
C THR A 73 10.34 -8.68 8.42
N THR A 74 11.48 -9.35 8.56
CA THR A 74 12.67 -8.74 9.13
C THR A 74 13.86 -8.74 8.19
N THR A 75 13.83 -9.56 7.12
CA THR A 75 14.93 -9.68 6.17
C THR A 75 14.43 -9.72 4.74
N ILE A 76 15.31 -9.39 3.80
CA ILE A 76 15.01 -9.51 2.37
C ILE A 76 14.79 -10.98 1.99
N GLU A 77 15.49 -11.89 2.66
CA GLU A 77 15.30 -13.32 2.44
C GLU A 77 13.87 -13.77 2.74
N ASP A 78 13.21 -13.16 3.71
CA ASP A 78 11.80 -13.43 3.98
C ASP A 78 10.93 -13.06 2.79
N ILE A 79 11.22 -11.93 2.13
CA ILE A 79 10.51 -11.47 0.94
C ILE A 79 10.68 -12.49 -0.20
N MET A 80 11.90 -12.96 -0.41
CA MET A 80 12.18 -13.93 -1.46
C MET A 80 11.54 -15.29 -1.18
N ARG A 81 11.53 -15.69 0.09
CA ARG A 81 10.96 -16.98 0.49
C ARG A 81 9.47 -17.09 0.20
N ILE A 82 8.74 -15.97 0.34
CA ILE A 82 7.30 -15.94 0.06
C ILE A 82 7.00 -15.64 -1.41
N GLY A 83 8.01 -15.48 -2.25
CA GLY A 83 7.84 -15.21 -3.68
C GLY A 83 7.43 -13.79 -4.01
N ALA A 84 7.54 -12.87 -3.03
CA ALA A 84 7.09 -11.49 -3.22
C ALA A 84 7.98 -10.72 -4.18
N ASP A 85 9.27 -11.07 -4.28
CA ASP A 85 10.20 -10.39 -5.18
C ASP A 85 9.74 -10.46 -6.63
N GLU A 86 9.24 -11.60 -7.08
CA GLU A 86 8.73 -11.74 -8.46
C GLU A 86 7.55 -10.82 -8.71
N ILE A 87 6.65 -10.69 -7.74
CA ILE A 87 5.47 -9.81 -7.83
C ILE A 87 5.93 -8.36 -7.88
N LEU A 88 6.83 -7.97 -6.98
CA LEU A 88 7.29 -6.60 -6.84
C LEU A 88 8.12 -6.12 -8.03
N GLU A 89 8.76 -7.03 -8.75
CA GLU A 89 9.55 -6.71 -9.94
C GLU A 89 8.74 -6.72 -11.23
N ASN A 90 7.54 -7.27 -11.21
CA ASN A 90 6.71 -7.39 -12.41
C ASN A 90 5.99 -6.07 -12.70
N PRO A 91 6.29 -5.39 -13.82
CA PRO A 91 5.68 -4.09 -14.12
C PRO A 91 4.19 -4.17 -14.44
N ALA A 92 3.63 -5.36 -14.62
CA ALA A 92 2.20 -5.51 -14.84
C ALA A 92 1.40 -5.53 -13.54
N THR A 93 2.05 -5.65 -12.38
CA THR A 93 1.37 -5.70 -11.10
C THR A 93 1.18 -4.33 -10.49
N ILE A 94 0.18 -4.24 -9.62
CA ILE A 94 -0.08 -3.07 -8.76
C ILE A 94 0.13 -3.54 -7.33
N CYS A 95 0.97 -2.83 -6.58
CA CYS A 95 1.33 -3.25 -5.23
C CYS A 95 1.03 -2.14 -4.22
N LEU A 96 0.18 -2.46 -3.23
CA LEU A 96 -0.10 -1.60 -2.09
C LEU A 96 0.67 -2.21 -0.91
N ILE A 97 1.60 -1.47 -0.33
CA ILE A 97 2.56 -2.03 0.61
C ILE A 97 2.51 -1.28 1.93
N GLU A 98 2.03 -1.95 2.99
CA GLU A 98 2.11 -1.46 4.36
C GLU A 98 3.42 -1.94 4.99
N TRP A 99 4.04 -1.10 5.80
CA TRP A 99 5.33 -1.35 6.43
C TRP A 99 6.42 -1.62 5.39
N PRO A 100 6.67 -0.64 4.50
CA PRO A 100 7.57 -0.87 3.36
C PRO A 100 9.06 -0.77 3.70
N ASP A 101 9.43 -0.57 4.97
CA ASP A 101 10.79 -0.20 5.37
C ASP A 101 11.84 -1.20 4.88
N ILE A 102 11.53 -2.49 4.89
CA ILE A 102 12.47 -3.53 4.45
C ILE A 102 12.74 -3.47 2.94
N LEU A 103 11.86 -2.80 2.18
CA LEU A 103 11.98 -2.68 0.73
C LEU A 103 12.69 -1.40 0.28
N GLU A 104 13.07 -0.54 1.20
CA GLU A 104 13.75 0.72 0.85
C GLU A 104 15.07 0.44 0.13
N GLY A 105 15.27 1.13 -1.00
CA GLY A 105 16.44 0.90 -1.86
C GLY A 105 16.29 -0.28 -2.81
N MET A 106 15.29 -1.13 -2.61
CA MET A 106 15.03 -2.30 -3.44
C MET A 106 13.83 -2.10 -4.36
N VAL A 107 12.78 -1.46 -3.83
CA VAL A 107 11.57 -1.14 -4.58
C VAL A 107 11.39 0.37 -4.57
N HIS A 108 11.16 0.96 -5.75
CA HIS A 108 10.95 2.40 -5.88
C HIS A 108 9.45 2.69 -5.87
N PRO A 109 8.94 3.39 -4.84
CA PRO A 109 7.51 3.70 -4.80
C PRO A 109 7.14 4.72 -5.88
N THR A 110 5.93 4.61 -6.42
CA THR A 110 5.37 5.63 -7.30
C THR A 110 4.62 6.68 -6.49
N LYS A 111 4.05 6.28 -5.36
CA LYS A 111 3.45 7.21 -4.40
C LYS A 111 3.77 6.76 -2.98
N ILE A 112 3.91 7.72 -2.09
CA ILE A 112 4.05 7.47 -0.65
C ILE A 112 2.89 8.14 0.05
N ILE A 113 2.11 7.35 0.78
CA ILE A 113 0.98 7.83 1.57
C ILE A 113 1.38 7.73 3.03
N THR A 114 1.28 8.85 3.73
CA THR A 114 1.60 8.90 5.16
C THR A 114 0.35 9.32 5.91
N ILE A 115 -0.02 8.52 6.91
CA ILE A 115 -1.16 8.81 7.78
C ILE A 115 -0.64 8.90 9.20
N THR A 116 -0.87 10.05 9.84
CA THR A 116 -0.39 10.29 11.21
C THR A 116 -1.57 10.61 12.12
N LEU A 117 -1.39 10.29 13.40
CA LEU A 117 -2.31 10.67 14.47
C LEU A 117 -1.64 11.71 15.36
N GLN A 118 -2.31 12.85 15.57
CA GLN A 118 -1.86 13.90 16.46
C GLN A 118 -3.08 14.41 17.22
N ASP A 119 -3.07 14.29 18.54
CA ASP A 119 -4.19 14.75 19.40
C ASP A 119 -5.54 14.17 18.94
N GLU A 120 -5.55 12.87 18.65
CA GLU A 120 -6.72 12.12 18.18
C GLU A 120 -7.21 12.55 16.78
N LYS A 121 -6.43 13.38 16.10
CA LYS A 121 -6.74 13.82 14.72
C LYS A 121 -5.84 13.10 13.74
N ARG A 122 -6.41 12.74 12.58
CA ARG A 122 -5.69 12.09 11.50
C ARG A 122 -5.27 13.11 10.46
N PHE A 123 -4.02 12.98 10.02
CA PHE A 123 -3.45 13.81 8.97
C PHE A 123 -2.99 12.90 7.84
N PHE A 124 -3.26 13.32 6.63
CA PHE A 124 -3.03 12.53 5.44
C PHE A 124 -2.15 13.29 4.46
N SER A 125 -1.16 12.61 3.91
CA SER A 125 -0.25 13.17 2.94
C SER A 125 -0.04 12.17 1.81
N ILE A 126 -0.17 12.63 0.57
CA ILE A 126 0.21 11.85 -0.62
C ILE A 126 1.37 12.58 -1.28
N ARG A 127 2.43 11.83 -1.56
CA ARG A 127 3.56 12.35 -2.32
C ARG A 127 3.76 11.47 -3.55
N ASP A 128 3.70 12.10 -4.72
CA ASP A 128 4.08 11.46 -5.97
C ASP A 128 5.60 11.41 -6.05
N VAL A 129 6.13 10.24 -6.39
CA VAL A 129 7.58 10.06 -6.51
C VAL A 129 7.94 10.10 -8.00
N LYS A 130 8.79 11.07 -8.38
CA LYS A 130 9.25 11.20 -9.75
C LYS A 130 10.32 10.16 -10.03
N THR A 131 10.20 9.49 -11.16
CA THR A 131 11.19 8.51 -11.60
C THR A 131 12.28 9.12 -12.48
N GLU A 132 12.16 10.39 -12.81
CA GLU A 132 13.15 11.12 -13.58
C GLU A 132 14.46 11.18 -12.82
N GLY A 133 15.49 10.61 -13.32
CA GLY A 133 16.77 10.53 -12.63
C GLY A 133 17.05 9.17 -12.03
N LEU A 134 16.12 8.25 -12.13
CA LEU A 134 16.33 6.85 -11.76
C LEU A 134 16.78 6.01 -12.96
N THR A 135 16.88 6.64 -14.10
CA THR A 135 17.32 5.99 -15.35
C THR A 135 18.81 6.16 -15.54
#